data_734c4e78d673f2f2a943e9a451d305ae
#
_entry.id   734c4e78d673f2f2a943e9a451d305ae
#
_cell.length_a   1.000
_cell.length_b   1.000
_cell.length_c   1.000
_cell.angle_alpha   90.00
_cell.angle_beta   90.00
_cell.angle_gamma   90.00
#
_symmetry.space_group_name_H-M   'P 1'
#
loop_
_entity.id
_entity.type
_entity.pdbx_description
1 polymer ?
#
loop_
_entity_poly.entity_id
_entity_poly.type
_entity_poly.pdbx_seq_one_letter_code
_entity_poly.pdbx_strand_id
1 'polypeptide(L)'
;YNSADISAFKDVWVFCEQRQGVVQPTSFELISEGRRLADELGCKLYALLLGDNVSDKCKEIAGYGADGVVLCESPLLKNYTTDGYTKVIVDVIKERKPEVVLFGATYIGRDLGPRCAARLHTGLCADCTHLDVSVPVYQDFLKEASTLAPERIEVTSSAMVMGEKH
;
A
#
# COMPACT_ATOMS: atom_id res chain seq x y z
N TYR A 1 -10.59 11.82 -9.83
CA TYR A 1 -9.67 10.70 -10.02
C TYR A 1 -10.31 9.69 -10.96
N ASN A 2 -9.74 9.52 -12.14
CA ASN A 2 -10.27 8.60 -13.15
C ASN A 2 -9.41 7.34 -13.21
N SER A 3 -9.96 6.22 -12.78
CA SER A 3 -9.33 4.91 -12.80
C SER A 3 -9.55 4.12 -14.11
N ALA A 4 -10.18 4.73 -15.11
CA ALA A 4 -10.48 4.05 -16.38
C ALA A 4 -9.22 3.77 -17.21
N ASP A 5 -8.18 4.56 -17.07
CA ASP A 5 -6.88 4.34 -17.72
C ASP A 5 -5.92 3.64 -16.76
N ILE A 6 -5.93 2.32 -16.76
CA ILE A 6 -5.07 1.50 -15.91
C ILE A 6 -3.59 1.60 -16.27
N SER A 7 -3.26 1.97 -17.52
CA SER A 7 -1.88 2.09 -17.97
C SER A 7 -1.11 3.25 -17.30
N ALA A 8 -1.83 4.20 -16.73
CA ALA A 8 -1.24 5.33 -16.01
C ALA A 8 -0.77 4.97 -14.60
N PHE A 9 -1.18 3.80 -14.07
CA PHE A 9 -0.83 3.36 -12.72
C PHE A 9 0.36 2.42 -12.76
N LYS A 10 1.34 2.67 -11.90
CA LYS A 10 2.56 1.91 -11.84
C LYS A 10 3.14 1.93 -10.43
N ASP A 11 3.88 0.88 -10.12
CA ASP A 11 4.65 0.72 -8.90
C ASP A 11 3.83 0.32 -7.65
N VAL A 12 4.51 -0.35 -6.75
CA VAL A 12 3.98 -0.79 -5.46
C VAL A 12 4.45 0.17 -4.38
N TRP A 13 3.53 0.64 -3.56
CA TRP A 13 3.81 1.52 -2.44
C TRP A 13 3.47 0.87 -1.12
N VAL A 14 4.28 1.17 -0.11
CA VAL A 14 4.08 0.74 1.27
C VAL A 14 4.03 1.97 2.17
N PHE A 15 2.93 2.16 2.87
CA PHE A 15 2.86 3.16 3.91
C PHE A 15 3.68 2.71 5.12
N CYS A 16 4.74 3.46 5.44
CA CYS A 16 5.59 3.22 6.59
C CYS A 16 5.09 3.99 7.80
N GLU A 17 4.49 3.27 8.73
CA GLU A 17 4.04 3.85 9.99
C GLU A 17 5.25 4.22 10.86
N GLN A 18 5.25 5.43 11.37
CA GLN A 18 6.18 5.88 12.39
C GLN A 18 5.43 6.44 13.60
N ARG A 19 5.99 6.31 14.77
CA ARG A 19 5.51 6.91 16.01
C ARG A 19 6.66 7.65 16.68
N GLN A 20 6.50 8.95 16.85
CA GLN A 20 7.54 9.81 17.46
C GLN A 20 8.93 9.66 16.81
N GLY A 21 8.95 9.54 15.47
CA GLY A 21 10.19 9.37 14.71
C GLY A 21 10.76 7.95 14.70
N VAL A 22 10.05 6.96 15.26
CA VAL A 22 10.46 5.54 15.24
C VAL A 22 9.59 4.79 14.23
N VAL A 23 10.22 4.24 13.19
CA VAL A 23 9.54 3.40 12.21
C VAL A 23 9.13 2.09 12.86
N GLN A 24 7.86 1.72 12.67
CA GLN A 24 7.30 0.52 13.30
C GLN A 24 7.71 -0.75 12.57
N PRO A 25 7.93 -1.87 13.27
CA PRO A 25 8.36 -3.14 12.66
C PRO A 25 7.46 -3.62 11.52
N THR A 26 6.15 -3.43 11.63
CA THR A 26 5.17 -3.77 10.58
C THR A 26 5.51 -3.14 9.23
N SER A 27 6.13 -1.95 9.22
CA SER A 27 6.56 -1.29 7.99
C SER A 27 7.60 -2.11 7.24
N PHE A 28 8.53 -2.72 7.94
CA PHE A 28 9.58 -3.54 7.33
C PHE A 28 9.05 -4.87 6.79
N GLU A 29 8.07 -5.46 7.48
CA GLU A 29 7.36 -6.65 6.99
C GLU A 29 6.61 -6.34 5.69
N LEU A 30 5.90 -5.20 5.65
CA LEU A 30 5.22 -4.73 4.45
C LEU A 30 6.18 -4.44 3.29
N ILE A 31 7.37 -3.90 3.55
CA ILE A 31 8.39 -3.67 2.53
C ILE A 31 8.83 -5.00 1.92
N SER A 32 9.04 -6.03 2.73
CA SER A 32 9.41 -7.36 2.24
C SER A 32 8.33 -7.95 1.33
N GLU A 33 7.07 -7.84 1.71
CA GLU A 33 5.95 -8.28 0.88
C GLU A 33 5.78 -7.43 -0.38
N GLY A 34 5.88 -6.11 -0.23
CA GLY A 34 5.83 -5.18 -1.35
C GLY A 34 6.95 -5.44 -2.37
N ARG A 35 8.14 -5.84 -1.91
CA ARG A 35 9.25 -6.24 -2.80
C ARG A 35 8.88 -7.46 -3.64
N ARG A 36 8.30 -8.48 -3.02
CA ARG A 36 7.82 -9.67 -3.73
C ARG A 36 6.82 -9.30 -4.82
N LEU A 37 5.81 -8.49 -4.49
CA LEU A 37 4.80 -8.05 -5.45
C LEU A 37 5.40 -7.20 -6.57
N ALA A 38 6.29 -6.26 -6.24
CA ALA A 38 6.95 -5.41 -7.23
C ALA A 38 7.84 -6.20 -8.20
N ASP A 39 8.54 -7.22 -7.70
CA ASP A 39 9.36 -8.11 -8.54
C ASP A 39 8.50 -8.93 -9.51
N GLU A 40 7.36 -9.45 -9.06
CA GLU A 40 6.39 -10.15 -9.92
C GLU A 40 5.79 -9.24 -10.99
N LEU A 41 5.50 -7.99 -10.66
CA LEU A 41 4.98 -6.98 -11.60
C LEU A 41 6.07 -6.38 -12.51
N GLY A 42 7.35 -6.59 -12.20
CA GLY A 42 8.47 -5.97 -12.91
C GLY A 42 8.49 -4.44 -12.74
N CYS A 43 8.10 -3.94 -11.57
CA CYS A 43 8.03 -2.52 -11.26
C CYS A 43 8.85 -2.17 -10.01
N LYS A 44 8.81 -0.91 -9.60
CA LYS A 44 9.53 -0.42 -8.42
C LYS A 44 8.68 -0.50 -7.15
N LEU A 45 9.37 -0.58 -6.02
CA LEU A 45 8.80 -0.46 -4.69
C LEU A 45 9.19 0.87 -4.06
N TYR A 46 8.19 1.64 -3.65
CA TYR A 46 8.41 2.87 -2.89
C TYR A 46 7.81 2.76 -1.49
N ALA A 47 8.56 3.26 -0.52
CA ALA A 47 8.04 3.50 0.81
C ALA A 47 7.47 4.92 0.89
N LEU A 48 6.30 5.08 1.51
CA LEU A 48 5.70 6.38 1.79
C LEU A 48 5.85 6.68 3.28
N LEU A 49 6.63 7.70 3.62
CA LEU A 49 6.93 8.09 4.99
C LEU A 49 6.44 9.51 5.26
N LEU A 50 5.59 9.66 6.26
CA LEU A 50 5.07 10.95 6.72
C LEU A 50 5.57 11.23 8.14
N GLY A 51 5.97 12.44 8.41
CA GLY A 51 6.39 12.83 9.75
C GLY A 51 6.98 14.24 9.84
N ASP A 52 7.67 14.49 10.94
CA ASP A 52 8.45 15.69 11.18
C ASP A 52 9.88 15.27 11.56
N ASN A 53 10.88 15.76 10.84
CA ASN A 53 12.28 15.38 11.00
C ASN A 53 12.53 13.85 10.97
N VAL A 54 12.00 13.16 9.96
CA VAL A 54 12.12 11.70 9.79
C VAL A 54 12.97 11.30 8.59
N SER A 55 13.62 12.24 7.93
CA SER A 55 14.47 12.01 6.74
C SER A 55 15.66 11.08 7.01
N ASP A 56 16.18 11.05 8.24
CA ASP A 56 17.22 10.13 8.67
C ASP A 56 16.79 8.65 8.58
N LYS A 57 15.50 8.35 8.63
CA LYS A 57 14.94 7.00 8.53
C LYS A 57 14.89 6.47 7.09
N CYS A 58 14.99 7.33 6.09
CA CYS A 58 14.90 6.92 4.69
C CYS A 58 15.97 5.89 4.30
N LYS A 59 17.18 6.01 4.83
CA LYS A 59 18.25 5.04 4.56
C LYS A 59 17.97 3.66 5.16
N GLU A 60 17.44 3.64 6.36
CA GLU A 60 17.03 2.40 7.02
C GLU A 60 15.94 1.70 6.22
N ILE A 61 14.88 2.43 5.87
CA ILE A 61 13.75 1.93 5.07
C ILE A 61 14.22 1.40 3.71
N ALA A 62 15.05 2.13 2.99
CA ALA A 62 15.61 1.70 1.71
C ALA A 62 16.46 0.42 1.86
N GLY A 63 17.19 0.27 2.97
CA GLY A 63 17.99 -0.92 3.27
C GLY A 63 17.19 -2.22 3.39
N TYR A 64 15.88 -2.14 3.64
CA TYR A 64 14.99 -3.30 3.68
C TYR A 64 14.44 -3.72 2.32
N GLY A 65 14.74 -3.00 1.24
CA GLY A 65 14.41 -3.39 -0.13
C GLY A 65 13.55 -2.42 -0.93
N ALA A 66 13.25 -1.23 -0.41
CA ALA A 66 12.59 -0.18 -1.17
C ALA A 66 13.55 0.46 -2.18
N ASP A 67 13.09 0.65 -3.42
CA ASP A 67 13.85 1.34 -4.47
C ASP A 67 13.95 2.85 -4.23
N GLY A 68 13.02 3.39 -3.45
CA GLY A 68 13.00 4.78 -3.05
C GLY A 68 12.03 5.06 -1.92
N VAL A 69 12.13 6.26 -1.36
CA VAL A 69 11.24 6.73 -0.29
C VAL A 69 10.56 8.02 -0.74
N VAL A 70 9.25 8.03 -0.73
CA VAL A 70 8.45 9.25 -0.89
C VAL A 70 8.28 9.84 0.50
N LEU A 71 9.05 10.88 0.77
CA LEU A 71 9.09 11.55 2.07
C LEU A 71 8.19 12.78 2.06
N CYS A 72 7.28 12.87 3.03
CA CYS A 72 6.45 14.03 3.27
C CYS A 72 6.72 14.56 4.68
N GLU A 73 7.46 15.64 4.80
CA GLU A 73 7.81 16.25 6.08
C GLU A 73 7.06 17.54 6.33
N SER A 74 6.48 17.64 7.53
CA SER A 74 5.88 18.86 8.03
C SER A 74 5.72 18.77 9.55
N PRO A 75 5.88 19.86 10.30
CA PRO A 75 5.54 19.91 11.72
C PRO A 75 4.10 19.46 12.02
N LEU A 76 3.18 19.63 11.05
CA LEU A 76 1.79 19.17 11.16
C LEU A 76 1.64 17.66 11.11
N LEU A 77 2.67 16.94 10.61
CA LEU A 77 2.70 15.49 10.51
C LEU A 77 3.48 14.82 11.66
N LYS A 78 3.92 15.60 12.65
CA LYS A 78 4.65 15.09 13.81
C LYS A 78 3.86 14.03 14.56
N ASN A 79 2.59 14.30 14.78
CA ASN A 79 1.66 13.36 15.39
C ASN A 79 0.63 12.91 14.35
N TYR A 80 0.23 11.65 14.45
CA TYR A 80 -0.82 11.13 13.59
C TYR A 80 -2.13 11.90 13.81
N THR A 81 -2.69 12.39 12.73
CA THR A 81 -4.07 12.87 12.64
C THR A 81 -4.70 12.27 11.40
N THR A 82 -5.89 11.72 11.54
CA THR A 82 -6.58 11.04 10.43
C THR A 82 -6.72 11.93 9.20
N ASP A 83 -7.23 13.15 9.38
CA ASP A 83 -7.49 14.04 8.25
C ASP A 83 -6.21 14.58 7.60
N GLY A 84 -5.21 14.95 8.40
CA GLY A 84 -3.93 15.44 7.90
C GLY A 84 -3.20 14.39 7.08
N TYR A 85 -3.04 13.19 7.61
CA TYR A 85 -2.38 12.09 6.92
C TYR A 85 -3.17 11.66 5.68
N THR A 86 -4.49 11.50 5.79
CA THR A 86 -5.33 11.15 4.64
C THR A 86 -5.20 12.16 3.49
N LYS A 87 -5.19 13.46 3.81
CA LYS A 87 -5.05 14.49 2.78
C LYS A 87 -3.73 14.36 2.04
N VAL A 88 -2.62 14.28 2.75
CA VAL A 88 -1.29 14.19 2.15
C VAL A 88 -1.16 12.92 1.30
N ILE A 89 -1.57 11.78 1.82
CA ILE A 89 -1.48 10.50 1.11
C ILE A 89 -2.32 10.51 -0.15
N VAL A 90 -3.56 10.98 -0.08
CA VAL A 90 -4.46 11.07 -1.25
C VAL A 90 -3.90 12.01 -2.31
N ASP A 91 -3.36 13.14 -1.93
CA ASP A 91 -2.78 14.11 -2.88
C ASP A 91 -1.57 13.49 -3.61
N VAL A 92 -0.67 12.84 -2.88
CA VAL A 92 0.52 12.19 -3.45
C VAL A 92 0.15 10.99 -4.33
N ILE A 93 -0.84 10.19 -3.94
CA ILE A 93 -1.36 9.08 -4.75
C ILE A 93 -1.96 9.59 -6.06
N LYS A 94 -2.73 10.67 -6.02
CA LYS A 94 -3.33 11.27 -7.24
C LYS A 94 -2.27 11.79 -8.20
N GLU A 95 -1.18 12.34 -7.67
CA GLU A 95 -0.06 12.83 -8.46
C GLU A 95 0.77 11.71 -9.09
N ARG A 96 1.12 10.71 -8.27
CA ARG A 96 2.10 9.67 -8.62
C ARG A 96 1.50 8.38 -9.17
N LYS A 97 0.21 8.12 -8.91
CA LYS A 97 -0.58 7.00 -9.42
C LYS A 97 0.06 5.62 -9.20
N PRO A 98 0.33 5.22 -7.94
CA PRO A 98 0.76 3.85 -7.66
C PRO A 98 -0.34 2.85 -8.05
N GLU A 99 0.07 1.66 -8.49
CA GLU A 99 -0.86 0.57 -8.83
C GLU A 99 -1.37 -0.13 -7.57
N VAL A 100 -0.48 -0.36 -6.60
CA VAL A 100 -0.78 -1.02 -5.32
C VAL A 100 -0.29 -0.16 -4.17
N VAL A 101 -1.10 0.00 -3.13
CA VAL A 101 -0.71 0.64 -1.88
C VAL A 101 -1.02 -0.29 -0.72
N LEU A 102 0.01 -0.63 0.06
CA LEU A 102 -0.10 -1.49 1.23
C LEU A 102 -0.08 -0.66 2.52
N PHE A 103 -0.99 -0.98 3.43
CA PHE A 103 -1.04 -0.47 4.80
C PHE A 103 -0.88 -1.62 5.78
N GLY A 104 -0.27 -1.37 6.94
CA GLY A 104 -0.28 -2.33 8.04
C GLY A 104 -1.66 -2.43 8.70
N ALA A 105 -2.03 -3.61 9.16
CA ALA A 105 -3.27 -3.82 9.92
C ALA A 105 -3.15 -3.35 11.38
N THR A 106 -2.55 -2.20 11.58
CA THR A 106 -2.43 -1.49 12.87
C THR A 106 -3.66 -0.60 13.11
N TYR A 107 -3.79 -0.05 14.32
CA TYR A 107 -4.87 0.93 14.58
C TYR A 107 -4.84 2.12 13.61
N ILE A 108 -3.64 2.63 13.30
CA ILE A 108 -3.47 3.72 12.33
C ILE A 108 -3.84 3.27 10.92
N GLY A 109 -3.35 2.11 10.47
CA GLY A 109 -3.64 1.59 9.13
C GLY A 109 -5.13 1.31 8.93
N ARG A 110 -5.79 0.72 9.92
CA ARG A 110 -7.25 0.45 9.90
C ARG A 110 -8.11 1.72 9.89
N ASP A 111 -7.61 2.82 10.41
CA ASP A 111 -8.28 4.12 10.31
C ASP A 111 -7.97 4.81 8.98
N LEU A 112 -6.71 4.78 8.55
CA LEU A 112 -6.19 5.54 7.41
C LEU A 112 -6.55 4.92 6.06
N GLY A 113 -6.39 3.59 5.92
CA GLY A 113 -6.63 2.87 4.68
C GLY A 113 -8.04 3.09 4.11
N PRO A 114 -9.11 2.83 4.87
CA PRO A 114 -10.48 3.04 4.39
C PRO A 114 -10.78 4.50 4.02
N ARG A 115 -10.22 5.46 4.74
CA ARG A 115 -10.41 6.89 4.42
C ARG A 115 -9.72 7.30 3.13
N CYS A 116 -8.52 6.80 2.90
CA CYS A 116 -7.81 7.01 1.64
C CYS A 116 -8.58 6.37 0.48
N ALA A 117 -9.02 5.12 0.63
CA ALA A 117 -9.79 4.40 -0.38
C ALA A 117 -11.09 5.14 -0.73
N ALA A 118 -11.84 5.60 0.27
CA ALA A 118 -13.06 6.36 0.07
C ALA A 118 -12.81 7.67 -0.70
N ARG A 119 -11.77 8.43 -0.36
CA ARG A 119 -11.43 9.69 -1.04
C ARG A 119 -10.89 9.49 -2.46
N LEU A 120 -10.30 8.33 -2.73
CA LEU A 120 -9.80 7.95 -4.05
C LEU A 120 -10.87 7.25 -4.90
N HIS A 121 -12.00 6.90 -4.32
CA HIS A 121 -13.05 6.09 -4.95
C HIS A 121 -12.50 4.76 -5.50
N THR A 122 -11.72 4.07 -4.68
CA THR A 122 -11.11 2.78 -5.03
C THR A 122 -11.50 1.70 -4.03
N GLY A 123 -11.28 0.43 -4.40
CA GLY A 123 -11.49 -0.70 -3.52
C GLY A 123 -10.43 -0.78 -2.42
N LEU A 124 -10.78 -1.44 -1.32
CA LEU A 124 -9.90 -1.79 -0.23
C LEU A 124 -10.14 -3.26 0.12
N CYS A 125 -9.07 -4.05 0.17
CA CYS A 125 -9.08 -5.38 0.75
C CYS A 125 -8.55 -5.28 2.18
N ALA A 126 -9.44 -5.45 3.16
CA ALA A 126 -9.07 -5.43 4.56
C ALA A 126 -8.64 -6.83 5.03
N ASP A 127 -7.76 -6.86 6.05
CA ASP A 127 -7.32 -8.08 6.72
C ASP A 127 -6.78 -9.18 5.76
N CYS A 128 -5.99 -8.78 4.78
CA CYS A 128 -5.43 -9.69 3.78
C CYS A 128 -4.47 -10.69 4.44
N THR A 129 -4.70 -11.97 4.21
CA THR A 129 -3.82 -13.07 4.62
C THR A 129 -2.98 -13.58 3.45
N HIS A 130 -3.42 -13.32 2.23
CA HIS A 130 -2.76 -13.71 0.99
C HIS A 130 -2.86 -12.57 -0.03
N LEU A 131 -1.75 -12.25 -0.68
CA LEU A 131 -1.66 -11.23 -1.72
C LEU A 131 -1.02 -11.83 -2.97
N ASP A 132 -1.65 -11.62 -4.11
CA ASP A 132 -1.15 -12.04 -5.41
C ASP A 132 -1.40 -10.96 -6.46
N VAL A 133 -0.47 -10.82 -7.39
CA VAL A 133 -0.58 -9.89 -8.53
C VAL A 133 -0.77 -10.61 -9.86
N SER A 134 -0.56 -11.93 -9.86
CA SER A 134 -0.82 -12.80 -11.01
C SER A 134 -2.24 -13.34 -10.96
N VAL A 135 -3.07 -12.93 -11.90
CA VAL A 135 -4.47 -13.41 -11.98
C VAL A 135 -4.56 -14.93 -12.06
N PRO A 136 -3.78 -15.65 -12.90
CA PRO A 136 -3.83 -17.12 -12.95
C PRO A 136 -3.45 -17.77 -11.62
N VAL A 137 -2.39 -17.31 -10.95
CA VAL A 137 -1.93 -17.85 -9.66
C VAL A 137 -3.00 -17.62 -8.59
N TYR A 138 -3.60 -16.43 -8.54
CA TYR A 138 -4.67 -16.14 -7.59
C TYR A 138 -5.95 -16.95 -7.87
N GLN A 139 -6.29 -17.18 -9.12
CA GLN A 139 -7.41 -18.06 -9.49
C GLN A 139 -7.18 -19.50 -9.02
N ASP A 140 -5.98 -20.02 -9.16
CA ASP A 140 -5.64 -21.37 -8.70
C ASP A 140 -5.68 -21.45 -7.16
N PHE A 141 -5.15 -20.46 -6.46
CA PHE A 141 -5.29 -20.33 -5.02
C PHE A 141 -6.77 -20.33 -4.58
N LEU A 142 -7.63 -19.57 -5.27
CA LEU A 142 -9.06 -19.51 -4.94
C LEU A 142 -9.78 -20.83 -5.19
N LYS A 143 -9.41 -21.61 -6.19
CA LYS A 143 -9.98 -22.95 -6.43
C LYS A 143 -9.72 -23.91 -5.26
N GLU A 144 -8.55 -23.78 -4.62
CA GLU A 144 -8.17 -24.59 -3.47
C GLU A 144 -8.75 -24.06 -2.14
N ALA A 145 -8.76 -22.74 -1.96
CA ALA A 145 -9.11 -22.10 -0.69
C ALA A 145 -10.57 -21.66 -0.58
N SER A 146 -11.29 -21.53 -1.69
CA SER A 146 -12.67 -21.06 -1.73
C SER A 146 -13.68 -22.20 -1.57
N THR A 147 -14.81 -21.90 -0.94
CA THR A 147 -15.99 -22.78 -0.89
C THR A 147 -16.89 -22.65 -2.12
N LEU A 148 -16.57 -21.73 -3.04
CA LEU A 148 -17.31 -21.55 -4.28
C LEU A 148 -16.91 -22.63 -5.30
N ALA A 149 -17.87 -23.02 -6.15
CA ALA A 149 -17.57 -23.90 -7.29
C ALA A 149 -16.54 -23.22 -8.22
N PRO A 150 -15.51 -23.93 -8.69
CA PRO A 150 -14.40 -23.33 -9.47
C PRO A 150 -14.85 -22.54 -10.70
N GLU A 151 -15.93 -22.96 -11.36
CA GLU A 151 -16.51 -22.28 -12.53
C GLU A 151 -17.17 -20.93 -12.19
N ARG A 152 -17.40 -20.63 -10.92
CA ARG A 152 -17.95 -19.37 -10.43
C ARG A 152 -16.90 -18.39 -9.97
N ILE A 153 -15.63 -18.76 -10.01
CA ILE A 153 -14.51 -17.93 -9.59
C ILE A 153 -14.02 -17.15 -10.81
N GLU A 154 -14.33 -15.86 -10.82
CA GLU A 154 -13.83 -14.93 -11.83
C GLU A 154 -12.99 -13.86 -11.13
N VAL A 155 -11.76 -13.68 -11.59
CA VAL A 155 -10.83 -12.67 -11.07
C VAL A 155 -10.56 -11.66 -12.17
N THR A 156 -10.84 -10.40 -11.87
CA THR A 156 -10.50 -9.29 -12.75
C THR A 156 -9.46 -8.40 -12.08
N SER A 157 -8.49 -7.91 -12.85
CA SER A 157 -7.53 -6.93 -12.35
C SER A 157 -8.23 -5.58 -12.15
N SER A 158 -7.84 -4.85 -11.12
CA SER A 158 -8.28 -3.47 -10.90
C SER A 158 -7.10 -2.50 -11.04
N ALA A 159 -7.41 -1.25 -11.37
CA ALA A 159 -6.40 -0.21 -11.59
C ALA A 159 -5.57 0.14 -10.33
N MET A 160 -6.14 -0.04 -9.16
CA MET A 160 -5.46 0.13 -7.89
C MET A 160 -6.12 -0.72 -6.83
N VAL A 161 -5.32 -1.39 -6.04
CA VAL A 161 -5.78 -2.14 -4.87
C VAL A 161 -5.09 -1.57 -3.64
N MET A 162 -5.88 -1.27 -2.62
CA MET A 162 -5.39 -0.97 -1.29
C MET A 162 -5.62 -2.18 -0.41
N GLY A 163 -4.60 -2.63 0.27
CA GLY A 163 -4.66 -3.79 1.15
C GLY A 163 -4.09 -3.50 2.53
N GLU A 164 -4.74 -4.05 3.54
CA GLU A 164 -4.23 -4.15 4.89
C GLU A 164 -3.77 -5.58 5.13
N LYS A 165 -2.50 -5.76 5.47
CA LYS A 165 -1.94 -7.07 5.79
C LYS A 165 -1.73 -7.20 7.30
N HIS A 166 -2.13 -8.32 7.87
CA HIS A 166 -1.80 -8.74 9.25
C HIS A 166 -0.40 -9.30 9.33
#